data_e338b650395ef47742012bda5ee3f8ec
#
_entry.id   e338b650395ef47742012bda5ee3f8ec
#
_cell.length_a   1.000
_cell.length_b   1.000
_cell.length_c   1.000
_cell.angle_alpha   90.00
_cell.angle_beta   90.00
_cell.angle_gamma   90.00
#
_symmetry.space_group_name_H-M   'P 1'
#
loop_
_entity.id
_entity.type
_entity.pdbx_description
1 polymer ?
#
loop_
_entity_poly.entity_id
_entity_poly.type
_entity_poly.pdbx_seq_one_letter_code
_entity_poly.pdbx_strand_id
1 'polypeptide(L)'
;MEPKKTIKIAIVANRLTPHWVKRSVAFGLSRLIYYLPLKHRLIAIHNLTRAFPEKSLDEIIGIVKASTANFVLSMLEIPDLLNVNKANIHRLVSVRGLEHYEAACREGKGVLLFSAHFGSWEVGNAALAILSRPPVFMARILDSVFLEEGSTYVRATLGIGNIHKENAMRPLLRLLKKGEAVKLLIDQNVAVYEGVFVDYFGRAACTTTGIALLALHTGAAVLPIFTTRMPDGKYLTEIGPKVETVNTGDRDRDVLVNTQNYTKVIEDHVRKYPHQWLWMHQRWKTKPCQAERNS
;
A
#
# COMPACT_ATOMS: atom_id res chain seq x y z
N MET A 1 -0.29 11.49 -19.60
CA MET A 1 -0.18 10.50 -20.73
C MET A 1 -1.56 9.96 -21.00
N GLU A 2 -2.03 10.01 -22.26
CA GLU A 2 -3.30 9.42 -22.65
C GLU A 2 -3.12 7.90 -22.87
N PRO A 3 -3.97 7.04 -22.28
CA PRO A 3 -3.87 5.59 -22.47
C PRO A 3 -4.32 5.21 -23.86
N LYS A 4 -3.87 4.05 -24.34
CA LYS A 4 -4.30 3.48 -25.62
C LYS A 4 -5.83 3.40 -25.71
N LYS A 5 -6.39 3.52 -26.91
CA LYS A 5 -7.85 3.50 -27.14
C LYS A 5 -8.53 2.27 -26.53
N THR A 6 -7.88 1.11 -26.59
CA THR A 6 -8.37 -0.15 -25.99
C THR A 6 -8.51 -0.06 -24.48
N ILE A 7 -7.56 0.59 -23.81
CA ILE A 7 -7.57 0.79 -22.35
C ILE A 7 -8.68 1.76 -21.95
N LYS A 8 -8.88 2.85 -22.72
CA LYS A 8 -10.01 3.76 -22.49
C LYS A 8 -11.36 3.03 -22.61
N ILE A 9 -11.53 2.19 -23.63
CA ILE A 9 -12.76 1.40 -23.81
C ILE A 9 -12.97 0.47 -22.60
N ALA A 10 -11.93 -0.24 -22.16
CA ALA A 10 -12.02 -1.13 -21.01
C ALA A 10 -12.35 -0.38 -19.70
N ILE A 11 -11.78 0.80 -19.49
CA ILE A 11 -12.10 1.67 -18.35
C ILE A 11 -13.57 2.07 -18.39
N VAL A 12 -14.08 2.52 -19.54
CA VAL A 12 -15.48 2.90 -19.70
C VAL A 12 -16.40 1.71 -19.46
N ALA A 13 -16.12 0.56 -20.08
CA ALA A 13 -16.90 -0.67 -19.88
C ALA A 13 -16.93 -1.09 -18.41
N ASN A 14 -15.78 -1.04 -17.73
CA ASN A 14 -15.70 -1.34 -16.31
C ASN A 14 -16.55 -0.36 -15.47
N ARG A 15 -16.46 0.96 -15.73
CA ARG A 15 -17.26 1.98 -15.00
C ARG A 15 -18.76 1.81 -15.18
N LEU A 16 -19.20 1.30 -16.32
CA LEU A 16 -20.63 1.02 -16.61
C LEU A 16 -21.09 -0.31 -16.00
N THR A 17 -20.16 -1.16 -15.58
CA THR A 17 -20.48 -2.45 -14.97
C THR A 17 -21.02 -2.26 -13.55
N PRO A 18 -22.23 -2.77 -13.24
CA PRO A 18 -22.80 -2.68 -11.90
C PRO A 18 -21.90 -3.32 -10.84
N HIS A 19 -21.89 -2.76 -9.62
CA HIS A 19 -20.98 -3.21 -8.55
C HIS A 19 -21.20 -4.69 -8.16
N TRP A 20 -22.44 -5.19 -8.20
CA TRP A 20 -22.74 -6.60 -7.95
C TRP A 20 -22.09 -7.53 -8.97
N VAL A 21 -22.03 -7.12 -10.25
CA VAL A 21 -21.32 -7.87 -11.30
C VAL A 21 -19.83 -7.91 -10.99
N LYS A 22 -19.22 -6.76 -10.63
CA LYS A 22 -17.80 -6.70 -10.24
C LYS A 22 -17.49 -7.64 -9.06
N ARG A 23 -18.36 -7.67 -8.06
CA ARG A 23 -18.23 -8.60 -6.93
C ARG A 23 -18.29 -10.06 -7.37
N SER A 24 -19.22 -10.41 -8.25
CA SER A 24 -19.34 -11.77 -8.80
C SER A 24 -18.12 -12.15 -9.65
N VAL A 25 -17.64 -11.23 -10.50
CA VAL A 25 -16.41 -11.40 -11.27
C VAL A 25 -15.20 -11.54 -10.34
N ALA A 26 -15.08 -10.67 -9.33
CA ALA A 26 -14.00 -10.77 -8.34
C ALA A 26 -14.03 -12.10 -7.59
N PHE A 27 -15.23 -12.58 -7.22
CA PHE A 27 -15.38 -13.88 -6.58
C PHE A 27 -14.93 -15.02 -7.51
N GLY A 28 -15.36 -15.05 -8.77
CA GLY A 28 -14.94 -16.05 -9.74
C GLY A 28 -13.44 -16.02 -10.03
N LEU A 29 -12.88 -14.83 -10.31
CA LEU A 29 -11.45 -14.65 -10.55
C LEU A 29 -10.61 -14.99 -9.32
N SER A 30 -11.06 -14.64 -8.12
CA SER A 30 -10.33 -14.99 -6.90
C SER A 30 -10.25 -16.51 -6.69
N ARG A 31 -11.30 -17.26 -7.06
CA ARG A 31 -11.28 -18.72 -7.03
C ARG A 31 -10.31 -19.27 -8.08
N LEU A 32 -10.32 -18.73 -9.29
CA LEU A 32 -9.38 -19.09 -10.34
C LEU A 32 -7.92 -18.84 -9.89
N ILE A 33 -7.64 -17.65 -9.37
CA ILE A 33 -6.32 -17.29 -8.83
C ILE A 33 -5.93 -18.17 -7.64
N TYR A 34 -6.89 -18.55 -6.79
CA TYR A 34 -6.63 -19.44 -5.66
C TYR A 34 -6.28 -20.87 -6.12
N TYR A 35 -6.96 -21.40 -7.14
CA TYR A 35 -6.77 -22.79 -7.53
C TYR A 35 -5.68 -23.03 -8.58
N LEU A 36 -5.51 -22.13 -9.56
CA LEU A 36 -4.57 -22.33 -10.66
C LEU A 36 -3.11 -22.06 -10.32
N PRO A 37 -2.69 -20.90 -9.76
CA PRO A 37 -1.30 -20.67 -9.42
C PRO A 37 -0.98 -21.25 -8.02
N LEU A 38 -0.76 -22.55 -7.94
CA LEU A 38 -0.44 -23.28 -6.71
C LEU A 38 0.65 -22.57 -5.87
N LYS A 39 1.67 -22.00 -6.53
CA LYS A 39 2.77 -21.29 -5.88
C LYS A 39 2.29 -20.13 -4.99
N HIS A 40 1.43 -19.26 -5.51
CA HIS A 40 0.95 -18.08 -4.75
C HIS A 40 0.07 -18.47 -3.57
N ARG A 41 -0.78 -19.49 -3.76
CA ARG A 41 -1.58 -20.07 -2.68
C ARG A 41 -0.72 -20.65 -1.56
N LEU A 42 0.30 -21.45 -1.91
CA LEU A 42 1.21 -22.04 -0.92
C LEU A 42 2.01 -20.96 -0.17
N ILE A 43 2.45 -19.91 -0.85
CA ILE A 43 3.11 -18.77 -0.19
C ILE A 43 2.16 -18.11 0.81
N ALA A 44 0.91 -17.85 0.42
CA ALA A 44 -0.06 -17.19 1.30
C ALA A 44 -0.39 -18.06 2.52
N ILE A 45 -0.63 -19.35 2.34
CA ILE A 45 -0.86 -20.29 3.45
C ILE A 45 0.35 -20.33 4.38
N HIS A 46 1.56 -20.52 3.82
CA HIS A 46 2.80 -20.53 4.60
C HIS A 46 3.02 -19.27 5.42
N ASN A 47 2.78 -18.10 4.80
CA ASN A 47 2.93 -16.82 5.50
C ASN A 47 1.92 -16.69 6.64
N LEU A 48 0.65 -16.99 6.38
CA LEU A 48 -0.43 -16.90 7.38
C LEU A 48 -0.24 -17.88 8.53
N THR A 49 0.08 -19.15 8.27
CA THR A 49 0.32 -20.15 9.32
C THR A 49 1.42 -19.71 10.28
N ARG A 50 2.39 -18.95 9.78
CA ARG A 50 3.49 -18.46 10.61
C ARG A 50 3.21 -17.13 11.29
N ALA A 51 2.35 -16.30 10.68
CA ALA A 51 1.94 -15.03 11.28
C ALA A 51 0.86 -15.22 12.36
N PHE A 52 0.05 -16.28 12.23
CA PHE A 52 -1.05 -16.63 13.13
C PHE A 52 -1.00 -18.11 13.49
N PRO A 53 -0.01 -18.53 14.28
CA PRO A 53 0.17 -19.96 14.63
C PRO A 53 -0.99 -20.51 15.46
N GLU A 54 -1.80 -19.64 16.07
CA GLU A 54 -2.99 -20.02 16.84
C GLU A 54 -4.20 -20.38 15.99
N LYS A 55 -4.18 -20.06 14.67
CA LYS A 55 -5.33 -20.31 13.77
C LYS A 55 -5.29 -21.69 13.15
N SER A 56 -6.46 -22.31 13.04
CA SER A 56 -6.66 -23.56 12.30
C SER A 56 -6.36 -23.40 10.81
N LEU A 57 -6.08 -24.51 10.14
CA LEU A 57 -5.84 -24.51 8.69
C LEU A 57 -7.06 -24.00 7.91
N ASP A 58 -8.28 -24.30 8.36
CA ASP A 58 -9.51 -23.84 7.71
C ASP A 58 -9.69 -22.32 7.82
N GLU A 59 -9.38 -21.73 8.97
CA GLU A 59 -9.36 -20.28 9.15
C GLU A 59 -8.31 -19.62 8.24
N ILE A 60 -7.10 -20.20 8.17
CA ILE A 60 -6.03 -19.74 7.29
C ILE A 60 -6.47 -19.76 5.82
N ILE A 61 -7.06 -20.86 5.36
CA ILE A 61 -7.61 -20.99 4.01
C ILE A 61 -8.72 -19.97 3.75
N GLY A 62 -9.58 -19.74 4.74
CA GLY A 62 -10.62 -18.71 4.70
C GLY A 62 -10.03 -17.31 4.47
N ILE A 63 -9.00 -16.95 5.23
CA ILE A 63 -8.31 -15.67 5.11
C ILE A 63 -7.64 -15.54 3.74
N VAL A 64 -6.95 -16.57 3.23
CA VAL A 64 -6.34 -16.55 1.90
C VAL A 64 -7.36 -16.28 0.81
N LYS A 65 -8.49 -16.97 0.83
CA LYS A 65 -9.58 -16.77 -0.15
C LYS A 65 -10.15 -15.36 -0.08
N ALA A 66 -10.39 -14.86 1.13
CA ALA A 66 -10.94 -13.53 1.35
C ALA A 66 -9.96 -12.42 0.93
N SER A 67 -8.67 -12.55 1.25
CA SER A 67 -7.65 -11.56 0.87
C SER A 67 -7.44 -11.53 -0.65
N THR A 68 -7.47 -12.69 -1.31
CA THR A 68 -7.42 -12.77 -2.78
C THR A 68 -8.63 -12.09 -3.41
N ALA A 69 -9.83 -12.33 -2.89
CA ALA A 69 -11.05 -11.70 -3.40
C ALA A 69 -11.04 -10.18 -3.19
N ASN A 70 -10.59 -9.71 -2.02
CA ASN A 70 -10.45 -8.28 -1.75
C ASN A 70 -9.46 -7.62 -2.70
N PHE A 71 -8.30 -8.24 -2.94
CA PHE A 71 -7.30 -7.71 -3.87
C PHE A 71 -7.86 -7.58 -5.29
N VAL A 72 -8.48 -8.65 -5.83
CA VAL A 72 -9.09 -8.64 -7.17
C VAL A 72 -10.17 -7.56 -7.28
N LEU A 73 -11.05 -7.48 -6.29
CA LEU A 73 -12.12 -6.48 -6.27
C LEU A 73 -11.55 -5.05 -6.23
N SER A 74 -10.51 -4.81 -5.41
CA SER A 74 -9.86 -3.50 -5.34
C SER A 74 -9.25 -3.07 -6.68
N MET A 75 -8.71 -4.01 -7.45
CA MET A 75 -8.20 -3.72 -8.80
C MET A 75 -9.34 -3.39 -9.80
N LEU A 76 -10.47 -4.11 -9.72
CA LEU A 76 -11.64 -3.86 -10.57
C LEU A 76 -12.34 -2.53 -10.26
N GLU A 77 -12.16 -1.99 -9.06
CA GLU A 77 -12.77 -0.73 -8.63
C GLU A 77 -11.92 0.51 -8.98
N ILE A 78 -10.65 0.35 -9.37
CA ILE A 78 -9.80 1.49 -9.73
C ILE A 78 -10.44 2.42 -10.77
N PRO A 79 -11.04 1.93 -11.87
CA PRO A 79 -11.69 2.80 -12.85
C PRO A 79 -12.90 3.58 -12.30
N ASP A 80 -13.56 3.09 -11.23
CA ASP A 80 -14.72 3.77 -10.63
C ASP A 80 -14.33 5.09 -9.99
N LEU A 81 -13.07 5.23 -9.58
CA LEU A 81 -12.54 6.46 -8.97
C LEU A 81 -12.66 7.67 -9.91
N LEU A 82 -12.75 7.45 -11.23
CA LEU A 82 -13.02 8.53 -12.19
C LEU A 82 -14.44 9.11 -12.09
N ASN A 83 -15.37 8.42 -11.40
CA ASN A 83 -16.72 8.91 -11.13
C ASN A 83 -16.82 9.66 -9.79
N VAL A 84 -15.74 9.67 -9.02
CA VAL A 84 -15.74 10.20 -7.65
C VAL A 84 -15.26 11.66 -7.68
N ASN A 85 -15.96 12.50 -6.93
CA ASN A 85 -15.65 13.91 -6.75
C ASN A 85 -16.03 14.37 -5.35
N LYS A 86 -15.80 15.64 -5.02
CA LYS A 86 -16.05 16.19 -3.68
C LYS A 86 -17.52 16.02 -3.22
N ALA A 87 -18.48 16.04 -4.15
CA ALA A 87 -19.90 15.94 -3.80
C ALA A 87 -20.33 14.51 -3.45
N ASN A 88 -19.66 13.47 -3.97
CA ASN A 88 -20.09 12.09 -3.82
C ASN A 88 -19.10 11.16 -3.12
N ILE A 89 -17.86 11.60 -2.84
CA ILE A 89 -16.82 10.77 -2.19
C ILE A 89 -17.28 10.13 -0.88
N HIS A 90 -18.10 10.83 -0.10
CA HIS A 90 -18.63 10.35 1.17
C HIS A 90 -19.52 9.09 1.04
N ARG A 91 -20.02 8.79 -0.17
CA ARG A 91 -20.79 7.56 -0.46
C ARG A 91 -19.87 6.35 -0.60
N LEU A 92 -18.59 6.57 -0.94
CA LEU A 92 -17.59 5.53 -1.17
C LEU A 92 -16.71 5.32 0.06
N VAL A 93 -16.23 6.41 0.68
CA VAL A 93 -15.24 6.34 1.75
C VAL A 93 -15.52 7.35 2.85
N SER A 94 -15.35 6.90 4.09
CA SER A 94 -15.22 7.76 5.27
C SER A 94 -13.74 7.94 5.60
N VAL A 95 -13.33 9.13 6.01
CA VAL A 95 -11.94 9.43 6.36
C VAL A 95 -11.87 9.82 7.83
N ARG A 96 -10.96 9.20 8.58
CA ARG A 96 -10.59 9.55 9.96
C ARG A 96 -9.16 10.03 10.01
N GLY A 97 -8.86 11.02 10.84
CA GLY A 97 -7.51 11.54 11.02
C GLY A 97 -7.00 12.40 9.85
N LEU A 98 -7.92 12.95 9.03
CA LEU A 98 -7.55 13.88 7.96
C LEU A 98 -6.81 15.09 8.53
N GLU A 99 -7.19 15.52 9.74
CA GLU A 99 -6.55 16.59 10.49
C GLU A 99 -5.06 16.35 10.76
N HIS A 100 -4.63 15.12 10.95
CA HIS A 100 -3.21 14.77 11.10
C HIS A 100 -2.43 15.07 9.83
N TYR A 101 -3.00 14.69 8.68
CA TYR A 101 -2.40 14.95 7.38
C TYR A 101 -2.32 16.44 7.06
N GLU A 102 -3.41 17.15 7.30
CA GLU A 102 -3.47 18.59 7.07
C GLU A 102 -2.53 19.37 8.00
N ALA A 103 -2.42 18.96 9.26
CA ALA A 103 -1.47 19.54 10.21
C ALA A 103 -0.03 19.34 9.72
N ALA A 104 0.33 18.14 9.32
CA ALA A 104 1.66 17.84 8.78
C ALA A 104 1.96 18.63 7.48
N CYS A 105 0.97 18.80 6.61
CA CYS A 105 1.12 19.63 5.41
C CYS A 105 1.36 21.11 5.75
N ARG A 106 0.74 21.65 6.81
CA ARG A 106 0.95 23.03 7.26
C ARG A 106 2.35 23.28 7.82
N GLU A 107 3.04 22.24 8.34
CA GLU A 107 4.43 22.37 8.79
C GLU A 107 5.40 22.73 7.65
N GLY A 108 5.05 22.45 6.40
CA GLY A 108 5.83 22.79 5.22
C GLY A 108 7.12 21.99 5.01
N LYS A 109 7.40 21.01 5.86
CA LYS A 109 8.61 20.16 5.81
C LYS A 109 8.48 18.94 4.89
N GLY A 110 7.34 18.82 4.18
CA GLY A 110 6.97 17.63 3.43
C GLY A 110 6.34 16.57 4.31
N VAL A 111 5.59 15.65 3.67
CA VAL A 111 4.90 14.58 4.36
C VAL A 111 5.22 13.24 3.72
N LEU A 112 5.62 12.27 4.52
CA LEU A 112 5.83 10.88 4.16
C LEU A 112 4.64 10.04 4.66
N LEU A 113 3.79 9.64 3.73
CA LEU A 113 2.71 8.70 4.01
C LEU A 113 3.21 7.27 3.75
N PHE A 114 3.05 6.38 4.71
CA PHE A 114 3.34 4.97 4.49
C PHE A 114 2.10 4.10 4.64
N SER A 115 2.09 3.02 3.87
CA SER A 115 1.00 2.04 3.86
C SER A 115 1.54 0.66 3.50
N ALA A 116 0.62 -0.26 3.27
CA ALA A 116 0.87 -1.63 2.82
C ALA A 116 0.02 -1.95 1.59
N HIS A 117 0.31 -3.09 0.95
CA HIS A 117 -0.58 -3.69 -0.05
C HIS A 117 -1.80 -4.29 0.67
N PHE A 118 -2.62 -3.39 1.19
CA PHE A 118 -3.73 -3.64 2.09
C PHE A 118 -4.99 -2.90 1.64
N GLY A 119 -6.14 -3.55 1.73
CA GLY A 119 -7.45 -2.98 1.41
C GLY A 119 -7.49 -2.40 -0.01
N SER A 120 -7.84 -1.13 -0.12
CA SER A 120 -7.80 -0.37 -1.38
C SER A 120 -7.00 0.91 -1.22
N TRP A 121 -5.68 0.83 -1.38
CA TRP A 121 -4.80 2.00 -1.27
C TRP A 121 -5.08 3.08 -2.32
N GLU A 122 -5.69 2.73 -3.48
CA GLU A 122 -6.09 3.70 -4.50
C GLU A 122 -7.29 4.53 -4.07
N VAL A 123 -8.26 3.95 -3.36
CA VAL A 123 -9.36 4.71 -2.75
C VAL A 123 -8.82 5.71 -1.73
N GLY A 124 -7.82 5.32 -0.93
CA GLY A 124 -7.15 6.23 0.00
C GLY A 124 -6.42 7.38 -0.71
N ASN A 125 -5.76 7.10 -1.84
CA ASN A 125 -5.13 8.11 -2.67
C ASN A 125 -6.17 9.10 -3.22
N ALA A 126 -7.28 8.58 -3.75
CA ALA A 126 -8.37 9.39 -4.28
C ALA A 126 -9.03 10.24 -3.18
N ALA A 127 -9.21 9.69 -1.97
CA ALA A 127 -9.77 10.42 -0.85
C ALA A 127 -8.92 11.63 -0.48
N LEU A 128 -7.59 11.46 -0.37
CA LEU A 128 -6.69 12.58 -0.10
C LEU A 128 -6.71 13.62 -1.24
N ALA A 129 -6.69 13.17 -2.50
CA ALA A 129 -6.69 14.06 -3.65
C ALA A 129 -7.96 14.93 -3.73
N ILE A 130 -9.10 14.36 -3.37
CA ILE A 130 -10.41 15.05 -3.48
C ILE A 130 -10.70 15.90 -2.25
N LEU A 131 -10.32 15.45 -1.05
CA LEU A 131 -10.72 16.09 0.21
C LEU A 131 -9.67 17.08 0.75
N SER A 132 -8.40 16.91 0.36
CA SER A 132 -7.31 17.75 0.87
C SER A 132 -6.28 18.01 -0.23
N ARG A 133 -5.12 17.36 -0.17
CA ARG A 133 -4.00 17.52 -1.09
C ARG A 133 -3.60 16.18 -1.69
N PRO A 134 -3.48 16.03 -3.03
CA PRO A 134 -3.05 14.78 -3.64
C PRO A 134 -1.60 14.44 -3.24
N PRO A 135 -1.33 13.21 -2.79
CA PRO A 135 0.06 12.77 -2.60
C PRO A 135 0.69 12.40 -3.95
N VAL A 136 2.01 12.48 -4.02
CA VAL A 136 2.76 11.80 -5.08
C VAL A 136 2.96 10.34 -4.67
N PHE A 137 2.49 9.40 -5.48
CA PHE A 137 2.57 7.97 -5.19
C PHE A 137 3.84 7.36 -5.79
N MET A 138 4.63 6.67 -4.96
CA MET A 138 5.77 5.92 -5.46
C MET A 138 5.38 4.46 -5.69
N ALA A 139 5.56 3.97 -6.91
CA ALA A 139 5.27 2.59 -7.28
C ALA A 139 6.36 2.00 -8.19
N ARG A 140 6.46 0.67 -8.19
CA ARG A 140 7.15 -0.06 -9.25
C ARG A 140 6.27 -0.09 -10.50
N ILE A 141 6.87 -0.04 -11.68
CA ILE A 141 6.16 -0.28 -12.94
C ILE A 141 5.54 -1.68 -12.90
N LEU A 142 4.26 -1.78 -13.21
CA LEU A 142 3.56 -3.06 -13.25
C LEU A 142 3.96 -3.86 -14.49
N ASP A 143 4.09 -5.18 -14.34
CA ASP A 143 4.47 -6.07 -15.44
C ASP A 143 3.40 -6.09 -16.58
N SER A 144 2.16 -5.80 -16.25
CA SER A 144 1.07 -5.64 -17.23
C SER A 144 0.97 -4.19 -17.69
N VAL A 145 1.30 -3.93 -18.96
CA VAL A 145 1.14 -2.61 -19.60
C VAL A 145 -0.28 -2.08 -19.47
N PHE A 146 -1.28 -2.97 -19.56
CA PHE A 146 -2.69 -2.61 -19.42
C PHE A 146 -3.01 -2.05 -18.02
N LEU A 147 -2.54 -2.73 -16.96
CA LEU A 147 -2.76 -2.29 -15.58
C LEU A 147 -1.94 -1.03 -15.26
N GLU A 148 -0.72 -0.94 -15.76
CA GLU A 148 0.15 0.23 -15.57
C GLU A 148 -0.45 1.50 -16.21
N GLU A 149 -0.76 1.45 -17.51
CA GLU A 149 -1.35 2.60 -18.21
C GLU A 149 -2.72 2.98 -17.61
N GLY A 150 -3.55 1.98 -17.26
CA GLY A 150 -4.88 2.21 -16.67
C GLY A 150 -4.80 2.88 -15.30
N SER A 151 -3.98 2.36 -14.38
CA SER A 151 -3.84 2.93 -13.04
C SER A 151 -3.16 4.30 -13.07
N THR A 152 -2.16 4.50 -13.91
CA THR A 152 -1.48 5.78 -14.11
C THR A 152 -2.45 6.84 -14.67
N TYR A 153 -3.31 6.47 -15.62
CA TYR A 153 -4.33 7.37 -16.13
C TYR A 153 -5.34 7.79 -15.07
N VAL A 154 -5.85 6.84 -14.26
CA VAL A 154 -6.77 7.16 -13.17
C VAL A 154 -6.12 8.09 -12.15
N ARG A 155 -4.90 7.79 -11.71
CA ARG A 155 -4.14 8.65 -10.78
C ARG A 155 -3.94 10.06 -11.34
N ALA A 156 -3.46 10.17 -12.58
CA ALA A 156 -3.22 11.45 -13.24
C ALA A 156 -4.51 12.30 -13.35
N THR A 157 -5.64 11.67 -13.66
CA THR A 157 -6.96 12.36 -13.73
C THR A 157 -7.38 12.92 -12.36
N LEU A 158 -6.99 12.26 -11.27
CA LEU A 158 -7.23 12.72 -9.90
C LEU A 158 -6.15 13.70 -9.38
N GLY A 159 -5.18 14.10 -10.22
CA GLY A 159 -4.07 14.96 -9.82
C GLY A 159 -2.99 14.27 -8.97
N ILE A 160 -3.04 12.94 -8.86
CA ILE A 160 -2.06 12.14 -8.11
C ILE A 160 -0.82 11.94 -8.98
N GLY A 161 0.31 12.51 -8.56
CA GLY A 161 1.60 12.28 -9.22
C GLY A 161 2.07 10.83 -9.06
N ASN A 162 2.86 10.34 -10.03
CA ASN A 162 3.47 9.02 -9.95
C ASN A 162 4.99 9.11 -10.13
N ILE A 163 5.74 8.44 -9.25
CA ILE A 163 7.19 8.28 -9.35
C ILE A 163 7.50 6.78 -9.38
N HIS A 164 8.31 6.38 -10.35
CA HIS A 164 8.80 5.01 -10.41
C HIS A 164 9.92 4.79 -9.39
N LYS A 165 9.96 3.57 -8.78
CA LYS A 165 10.92 3.21 -7.73
C LYS A 165 12.38 3.41 -8.17
N GLU A 166 12.66 3.15 -9.45
CA GLU A 166 14.01 3.28 -10.02
C GLU A 166 14.47 4.76 -9.96
N ASN A 167 15.59 4.99 -9.28
CA ASN A 167 16.18 6.33 -9.08
C ASN A 167 15.24 7.34 -8.36
N ALA A 168 14.27 6.87 -7.59
CA ALA A 168 13.27 7.71 -6.93
C ALA A 168 13.84 8.65 -5.87
N MET A 169 14.98 8.33 -5.22
CA MET A 169 15.48 9.05 -4.05
C MET A 169 15.62 10.56 -4.30
N ARG A 170 16.28 10.97 -5.40
CA ARG A 170 16.48 12.40 -5.71
C ARG A 170 15.17 13.14 -6.01
N PRO A 171 14.25 12.62 -6.85
CA PRO A 171 12.91 13.19 -7.02
C PRO A 171 12.13 13.31 -5.72
N LEU A 172 12.13 12.28 -4.87
CA LEU A 172 11.43 12.29 -3.58
C LEU A 172 11.97 13.38 -2.64
N LEU A 173 13.30 13.50 -2.52
CA LEU A 173 13.92 14.58 -1.74
C LEU A 173 13.53 15.98 -2.23
N ARG A 174 13.45 16.19 -3.56
CA ARG A 174 13.00 17.47 -4.13
C ARG A 174 11.55 17.78 -3.79
N LEU A 175 10.66 16.77 -3.84
CA LEU A 175 9.26 16.95 -3.48
C LEU A 175 9.09 17.30 -2.01
N LEU A 176 9.75 16.55 -1.11
CA LEU A 176 9.68 16.81 0.32
C LEU A 176 10.21 18.20 0.67
N LYS A 177 11.33 18.65 0.06
CA LYS A 177 11.85 20.01 0.22
C LYS A 177 10.88 21.11 -0.25
N LYS A 178 9.94 20.78 -1.16
CA LYS A 178 8.87 21.69 -1.59
C LYS A 178 7.64 21.64 -0.71
N GLY A 179 7.67 20.86 0.38
CA GLY A 179 6.51 20.67 1.25
C GLY A 179 5.44 19.73 0.69
N GLU A 180 5.77 18.96 -0.35
CA GLU A 180 4.83 18.02 -0.96
C GLU A 180 4.68 16.73 -0.14
N ALA A 181 3.54 16.04 -0.35
CA ALA A 181 3.29 14.75 0.26
C ALA A 181 3.66 13.60 -0.69
N VAL A 182 4.35 12.61 -0.15
CA VAL A 182 4.73 11.40 -0.88
C VAL A 182 4.17 10.19 -0.15
N LYS A 183 3.59 9.23 -0.90
CA LYS A 183 3.07 7.96 -0.36
C LYS A 183 3.84 6.76 -0.88
N LEU A 184 4.23 5.87 0.03
CA LEU A 184 4.96 4.63 -0.26
C LEU A 184 4.26 3.43 0.37
N LEU A 185 4.30 2.28 -0.32
CA LEU A 185 3.99 0.97 0.26
C LEU A 185 5.30 0.30 0.66
N ILE A 186 5.45 -0.04 1.94
CA ILE A 186 6.75 -0.48 2.50
C ILE A 186 6.73 -1.90 3.06
N ASP A 187 5.69 -2.65 2.81
CA ASP A 187 5.41 -3.97 3.38
C ASP A 187 5.99 -5.14 2.60
N GLN A 188 6.68 -4.89 1.48
CA GLN A 188 7.27 -5.95 0.67
C GLN A 188 8.72 -6.25 1.03
N ASN A 189 9.15 -7.48 0.72
CA ASN A 189 10.53 -7.91 0.85
C ASN A 189 11.44 -7.16 -0.13
N VAL A 190 12.60 -6.79 0.34
CA VAL A 190 13.66 -6.18 -0.49
C VAL A 190 14.96 -6.99 -0.40
N ALA A 191 15.92 -6.68 -1.27
CA ALA A 191 17.26 -7.24 -1.19
C ALA A 191 18.01 -6.70 0.04
N VAL A 192 19.04 -7.42 0.52
CA VAL A 192 19.81 -7.05 1.72
C VAL A 192 20.34 -5.62 1.64
N TYR A 193 20.87 -5.22 0.45
CA TYR A 193 21.44 -3.90 0.23
C TYR A 193 20.41 -2.75 0.16
N GLU A 194 19.11 -3.07 0.07
CA GLU A 194 18.00 -2.09 0.02
C GLU A 194 17.27 -1.93 1.36
N GLY A 195 17.59 -2.74 2.37
CA GLY A 195 16.80 -2.80 3.59
C GLY A 195 17.56 -3.20 4.83
N VAL A 196 16.84 -3.24 5.92
CA VAL A 196 17.27 -3.77 7.22
C VAL A 196 16.33 -4.88 7.68
N PHE A 197 16.84 -5.77 8.54
CA PHE A 197 16.02 -6.81 9.13
C PHE A 197 15.30 -6.25 10.36
N VAL A 198 13.97 -6.28 10.32
CA VAL A 198 13.09 -5.89 11.41
C VAL A 198 12.17 -7.04 11.77
N ASP A 199 11.63 -7.03 12.97
CA ASP A 199 10.59 -7.98 13.35
C ASP A 199 9.28 -7.67 12.61
N TYR A 200 8.67 -8.71 12.04
CA TYR A 200 7.35 -8.67 11.45
C TYR A 200 6.65 -9.99 11.71
N PHE A 201 5.64 -9.99 12.56
CA PHE A 201 4.97 -11.18 13.08
C PHE A 201 5.92 -12.15 13.80
N GLY A 202 6.83 -11.63 14.65
CA GLY A 202 7.79 -12.42 15.39
C GLY A 202 8.92 -13.02 14.54
N ARG A 203 9.16 -12.47 13.32
CA ARG A 203 10.14 -13.01 12.38
C ARG A 203 10.92 -11.91 11.67
N ALA A 204 12.22 -12.13 11.50
CA ALA A 204 13.07 -11.19 10.78
C ALA A 204 12.64 -11.07 9.31
N ALA A 205 12.31 -9.86 8.89
CA ALA A 205 11.86 -9.53 7.55
C ALA A 205 12.68 -8.37 6.98
N CYS A 206 13.35 -8.56 5.85
CA CYS A 206 14.09 -7.50 5.19
C CYS A 206 13.12 -6.44 4.66
N THR A 207 13.22 -5.23 5.20
CA THR A 207 12.29 -4.12 4.95
C THR A 207 13.04 -2.90 4.44
N THR A 208 12.48 -2.22 3.44
CA THR A 208 13.08 -1.02 2.85
C THR A 208 13.33 0.08 3.87
N THR A 209 14.49 0.69 3.81
CA THR A 209 14.89 1.82 4.67
C THR A 209 14.47 3.18 4.11
N GLY A 210 13.84 3.21 2.92
CA GLY A 210 13.60 4.45 2.16
C GLY A 210 12.89 5.56 2.96
N ILE A 211 11.82 5.22 3.70
CA ILE A 211 11.10 6.22 4.52
C ILE A 211 11.95 6.70 5.68
N ALA A 212 12.63 5.80 6.39
CA ALA A 212 13.48 6.18 7.52
C ALA A 212 14.60 7.13 7.07
N LEU A 213 15.27 6.82 5.96
CA LEU A 213 16.32 7.68 5.39
C LEU A 213 15.78 9.04 4.94
N LEU A 214 14.61 9.07 4.27
CA LEU A 214 13.99 10.31 3.85
C LEU A 214 13.59 11.16 5.06
N ALA A 215 12.97 10.56 6.08
CA ALA A 215 12.56 11.27 7.30
C ALA A 215 13.76 11.86 8.05
N LEU A 216 14.81 11.07 8.27
CA LEU A 216 16.04 11.53 8.94
C LEU A 216 16.74 12.68 8.18
N HIS A 217 16.71 12.62 6.84
CA HIS A 217 17.38 13.64 6.02
C HIS A 217 16.58 14.93 5.88
N THR A 218 15.25 14.87 5.84
CA THR A 218 14.39 16.02 5.52
C THR A 218 13.66 16.59 6.73
N GLY A 219 13.49 15.82 7.79
CA GLY A 219 12.61 16.16 8.91
C GLY A 219 11.12 16.13 8.54
N ALA A 220 10.76 15.50 7.41
CA ALA A 220 9.38 15.34 6.98
C ALA A 220 8.56 14.55 7.99
N ALA A 221 7.31 14.93 8.18
CA ALA A 221 6.39 14.20 9.05
C ALA A 221 6.05 12.83 8.46
N VAL A 222 6.10 11.77 9.26
CA VAL A 222 5.79 10.39 8.81
C VAL A 222 4.46 9.95 9.40
N LEU A 223 3.48 9.64 8.53
CA LEU A 223 2.13 9.24 8.95
C LEU A 223 1.71 7.92 8.30
N PRO A 224 1.10 6.99 9.06
CA PRO A 224 0.46 5.81 8.49
C PRO A 224 -0.87 6.18 7.83
N ILE A 225 -1.18 5.51 6.72
CA ILE A 225 -2.49 5.61 6.08
C ILE A 225 -2.94 4.24 5.60
N PHE A 226 -4.11 3.80 6.04
CA PHE A 226 -4.72 2.54 5.61
C PHE A 226 -6.15 2.77 5.14
N THR A 227 -6.55 2.02 4.11
CA THR A 227 -7.91 2.07 3.59
C THR A 227 -8.52 0.69 3.64
N THR A 228 -9.40 0.49 4.60
CA THR A 228 -10.05 -0.78 4.93
C THR A 228 -11.40 -0.85 4.24
N ARG A 229 -11.71 -1.96 3.57
CA ARG A 229 -13.06 -2.25 3.08
C ARG A 229 -13.93 -2.69 4.26
N MET A 230 -15.06 -2.03 4.43
CA MET A 230 -16.01 -2.30 5.49
C MET A 230 -17.05 -3.35 5.03
N PRO A 231 -17.78 -4.00 5.98
CA PRO A 231 -18.78 -5.02 5.64
C PRO A 231 -19.92 -4.52 4.74
N ASP A 232 -20.27 -3.24 4.81
CA ASP A 232 -21.26 -2.58 3.95
C ASP A 232 -20.77 -2.33 2.51
N GLY A 233 -19.50 -2.68 2.22
CA GLY A 233 -18.87 -2.48 0.93
C GLY A 233 -18.24 -1.11 0.73
N LYS A 234 -18.43 -0.16 1.66
CA LYS A 234 -17.72 1.13 1.66
C LYS A 234 -16.30 0.98 2.19
N TYR A 235 -15.59 2.08 2.19
CA TYR A 235 -14.23 2.14 2.71
C TYR A 235 -14.11 3.05 3.93
N LEU A 236 -13.19 2.71 4.81
CA LEU A 236 -12.69 3.57 5.86
C LEU A 236 -11.21 3.84 5.61
N THR A 237 -10.86 5.09 5.32
CA THR A 237 -9.46 5.53 5.28
C THR A 237 -9.10 6.11 6.64
N GLU A 238 -8.11 5.51 7.29
CA GLU A 238 -7.60 5.94 8.59
C GLU A 238 -6.18 6.50 8.40
N ILE A 239 -5.98 7.77 8.78
CA ILE A 239 -4.67 8.42 8.82
C ILE A 239 -4.29 8.52 10.29
N GLY A 240 -3.26 7.80 10.68
CA GLY A 240 -2.79 7.83 12.06
C GLY A 240 -2.04 9.12 12.38
N PRO A 241 -1.78 9.36 13.68
CA PRO A 241 -0.92 10.45 14.11
C PRO A 241 0.51 10.26 13.56
N LYS A 242 1.26 11.35 13.57
CA LYS A 242 2.69 11.35 13.23
C LYS A 242 3.44 10.33 14.06
N VAL A 243 4.16 9.45 13.39
CA VAL A 243 5.12 8.54 14.05
C VAL A 243 6.39 9.32 14.28
N GLU A 244 6.79 9.45 15.54
CA GLU A 244 8.00 10.18 15.92
C GLU A 244 9.24 9.54 15.29
N THR A 245 10.07 10.38 14.64
CA THR A 245 11.33 9.95 14.05
C THR A 245 12.42 9.97 15.09
N VAL A 246 12.98 8.81 15.44
CA VAL A 246 14.15 8.69 16.30
C VAL A 246 15.37 9.19 15.54
N ASN A 247 16.07 10.19 16.10
CA ASN A 247 17.29 10.77 15.51
C ASN A 247 18.29 11.03 16.65
N THR A 248 19.12 10.03 16.92
CA THR A 248 20.14 10.06 17.99
C THR A 248 21.50 10.52 17.50
N GLY A 249 21.68 10.57 16.16
CA GLY A 249 22.96 10.80 15.50
C GLY A 249 23.67 9.50 15.09
N ASP A 250 23.25 8.34 15.61
CA ASP A 250 23.67 7.02 15.14
C ASP A 250 22.76 6.60 13.97
N ARG A 251 23.24 6.83 12.77
CA ARG A 251 22.46 6.63 11.53
C ARG A 251 21.91 5.21 11.41
N ASP A 252 22.74 4.21 11.66
CA ASP A 252 22.35 2.81 11.41
C ASP A 252 21.32 2.35 12.43
N ARG A 253 21.51 2.72 13.69
CA ARG A 253 20.53 2.51 14.75
C ARG A 253 19.23 3.24 14.46
N ASP A 254 19.28 4.51 14.09
CA ASP A 254 18.09 5.32 13.83
C ASP A 254 17.29 4.79 12.63
N VAL A 255 17.96 4.36 11.57
CA VAL A 255 17.32 3.71 10.42
C VAL A 255 16.63 2.42 10.82
N LEU A 256 17.30 1.58 11.62
CA LEU A 256 16.73 0.31 12.10
C LEU A 256 15.49 0.55 12.98
N VAL A 257 15.61 1.44 13.96
CA VAL A 257 14.51 1.71 14.91
C VAL A 257 13.30 2.32 14.21
N ASN A 258 13.51 3.31 13.35
CA ASN A 258 12.42 3.94 12.61
C ASN A 258 11.74 2.93 11.67
N THR A 259 12.51 2.10 10.94
CA THR A 259 11.95 1.08 10.06
C THR A 259 11.14 0.05 10.87
N GLN A 260 11.62 -0.34 12.07
CA GLN A 260 10.88 -1.21 12.97
C GLN A 260 9.56 -0.58 13.42
N ASN A 261 9.57 0.68 13.82
CA ASN A 261 8.37 1.39 14.28
C ASN A 261 7.30 1.44 13.17
N TYR A 262 7.68 1.79 11.94
CA TYR A 262 6.74 1.82 10.81
C TYR A 262 6.21 0.42 10.47
N THR A 263 7.07 -0.59 10.53
CA THR A 263 6.69 -1.99 10.29
C THR A 263 5.71 -2.49 11.35
N LYS A 264 5.91 -2.10 12.61
CA LYS A 264 5.01 -2.46 13.72
C LYS A 264 3.61 -1.87 13.51
N VAL A 265 3.50 -0.62 13.09
CA VAL A 265 2.21 0.01 12.77
C VAL A 265 1.48 -0.75 11.65
N ILE A 266 2.20 -1.20 10.62
CA ILE A 266 1.62 -2.04 9.57
C ILE A 266 1.15 -3.37 10.13
N GLU A 267 1.97 -4.05 10.93
CA GLU A 267 1.62 -5.33 11.55
C GLU A 267 0.34 -5.23 12.36
N ASP A 268 0.23 -4.21 13.22
CA ASP A 268 -0.95 -4.01 14.07
C ASP A 268 -2.22 -3.82 13.23
N HIS A 269 -2.12 -3.10 12.12
CA HIS A 269 -3.26 -2.94 11.21
C HIS A 269 -3.61 -4.24 10.48
N VAL A 270 -2.63 -5.00 10.01
CA VAL A 270 -2.83 -6.30 9.35
C VAL A 270 -3.41 -7.32 10.32
N ARG A 271 -2.98 -7.33 11.59
CA ARG A 271 -3.56 -8.22 12.63
C ARG A 271 -5.05 -7.96 12.84
N LYS A 272 -5.47 -6.69 12.78
CA LYS A 272 -6.88 -6.30 12.92
C LYS A 272 -7.74 -6.75 11.74
N TYR A 273 -7.19 -6.75 10.51
CA TYR A 273 -7.92 -7.09 9.29
C TYR A 273 -7.12 -8.01 8.37
N PRO A 274 -6.76 -9.23 8.82
CA PRO A 274 -5.83 -10.10 8.10
C PRO A 274 -6.33 -10.51 6.69
N HIS A 275 -7.64 -10.51 6.47
CA HIS A 275 -8.26 -10.83 5.18
C HIS A 275 -8.14 -9.72 4.12
N GLN A 276 -7.42 -8.62 4.41
CA GLN A 276 -7.26 -7.50 3.47
C GLN A 276 -5.81 -7.23 3.07
N TRP A 277 -4.83 -7.94 3.64
CA TRP A 277 -3.43 -7.81 3.24
C TRP A 277 -3.05 -8.82 2.15
N LEU A 278 -2.06 -8.45 1.30
CA LEU A 278 -1.61 -9.27 0.17
C LEU A 278 -0.65 -10.38 0.63
N TRP A 279 -1.19 -11.49 1.14
CA TRP A 279 -0.43 -12.63 1.66
C TRP A 279 0.37 -13.41 0.60
N MET A 280 0.07 -13.24 -0.67
CA MET A 280 0.72 -13.94 -1.80
C MET A 280 2.14 -13.45 -2.09
N HIS A 281 2.60 -12.37 -1.45
CA HIS A 281 3.97 -11.88 -1.58
C HIS A 281 4.93 -12.67 -0.68
N GLN A 282 6.16 -12.96 -1.16
CA GLN A 282 7.20 -13.65 -0.41
C GLN A 282 7.88 -12.71 0.62
N ARG A 283 7.13 -12.26 1.64
CA ARG A 283 7.57 -11.25 2.61
C ARG A 283 8.86 -11.62 3.36
N TRP A 284 9.11 -12.89 3.61
CA TRP A 284 10.28 -13.40 4.32
C TRP A 284 11.24 -14.17 3.40
N LYS A 285 11.36 -13.76 2.12
CA LYS A 285 12.25 -14.40 1.13
C LYS A 285 13.72 -14.20 1.50
N THR A 286 14.13 -12.97 1.76
CA THR A 286 15.49 -12.62 2.17
C THR A 286 15.74 -13.05 3.60
N LYS A 287 16.86 -13.73 3.85
CA LYS A 287 17.23 -14.28 5.17
C LYS A 287 18.43 -13.53 5.76
N PRO A 288 18.51 -13.36 7.10
CA PRO A 288 19.66 -12.71 7.76
C PRO A 288 21.01 -13.32 7.40
N CYS A 289 21.11 -14.64 7.33
CA CYS A 289 22.34 -15.35 6.97
C CYS A 289 22.84 -15.10 5.55
N GLN A 290 22.03 -14.47 4.68
CA GLN A 290 22.49 -14.02 3.36
C GLN A 290 23.20 -12.67 3.42
N ALA A 291 23.05 -11.90 4.49
CA ALA A 291 23.77 -10.64 4.71
C ALA A 291 25.25 -10.87 4.98
N GLU A 292 25.58 -11.92 5.77
CA GLU A 292 26.95 -12.25 6.17
C GLU A 292 27.80 -12.81 5.01
N ARG A 293 27.19 -13.29 3.91
CA ARG A 293 27.90 -13.83 2.73
C ARG A 293 28.23 -12.77 1.68
N ASN A 294 27.66 -11.59 1.77
CA ASN A 294 27.80 -10.50 0.80
C ASN A 294 28.48 -9.25 1.39
N SER A 295 28.90 -9.30 2.65
CA SER A 295 29.74 -8.31 3.32
C SER A 295 31.21 -8.80 3.34
#